data_3be55c4a6f3bd2e4eddde5eb81fee002
#
_entry.id   3be55c4a6f3bd2e4eddde5eb81fee002
#
_cell.length_a   1.000
_cell.length_b   1.000
_cell.length_c   1.000
_cell.angle_alpha   90.00
_cell.angle_beta   90.00
_cell.angle_gamma   90.00
#
_symmetry.space_group_name_H-M   'P 1'
#
loop_
_entity.id
_entity.type
_entity.pdbx_description
1 polymer ?
#
loop_
_entity_poly.entity_id
_entity_poly.type
_entity_poly.pdbx_seq_one_letter_code
_entity_poly.pdbx_strand_id
1 'polypeptide(L)'
;MKLKELKTLFKISIEQTLLEPLLKVGFKWKKGSMRFQRNKGDFSQSILFFLSPIKYYDDESIGHITIMIRLDAPKITEIATQLKGANNKFDAIDTFINVDAGIFVGTHTLEWRPTSIDNMNELIENNIKPLIINTIVPTLNNRSSVQNVLNDFENSEDYLFANSKEVNALLAIAMYYMQNDIANAKKVINEFGVMDIW
;
A
#
# COMPACT_ATOMS: atom_id res chain seq x y z
N MET A 1 24.54 -4.53 18.08
CA MET A 1 24.62 -3.58 16.94
C MET A 1 23.64 -2.43 17.17
N LYS A 2 24.01 -1.19 16.82
CA LYS A 2 23.10 -0.03 16.97
C LYS A 2 22.05 -0.06 15.84
N LEU A 3 20.83 0.37 16.14
CA LEU A 3 19.72 0.40 15.14
C LEU A 3 20.07 1.17 13.87
N LYS A 4 20.88 2.24 13.99
CA LYS A 4 21.33 3.03 12.83
C LYS A 4 22.22 2.21 11.88
N GLU A 5 23.10 1.39 12.42
CA GLU A 5 23.98 0.50 11.64
C GLU A 5 23.14 -0.58 10.94
N LEU A 6 22.22 -1.21 11.67
CA LEU A 6 21.31 -2.20 11.13
C LEU A 6 20.48 -1.63 9.98
N LYS A 7 19.92 -0.42 10.14
CA LYS A 7 19.18 0.27 9.05
C LYS A 7 20.06 0.55 7.84
N THR A 8 21.33 0.82 8.02
CA THR A 8 22.28 1.04 6.91
C THR A 8 22.51 -0.25 6.15
N LEU A 9 22.78 -1.35 6.84
CA LEU A 9 22.98 -2.68 6.24
C LEU A 9 21.70 -3.15 5.53
N PHE A 10 20.55 -2.98 6.16
CA PHE A 10 19.27 -3.30 5.55
C PHE A 10 19.04 -2.56 4.22
N LYS A 11 19.33 -1.25 4.17
CA LYS A 11 19.25 -0.48 2.92
C LYS A 11 20.16 -1.02 1.83
N ILE A 12 21.39 -1.39 2.20
CA ILE A 12 22.37 -1.98 1.25
C ILE A 12 21.80 -3.30 0.71
N SER A 13 21.28 -4.19 1.57
CA SER A 13 20.70 -5.46 1.14
C SER A 13 19.51 -5.27 0.20
N ILE A 14 18.60 -4.34 0.52
CA ILE A 14 17.47 -3.98 -0.36
C ILE A 14 17.96 -3.46 -1.70
N GLU A 15 18.97 -2.58 -1.72
CA GLU A 15 19.53 -2.05 -2.95
C GLU A 15 20.16 -3.17 -3.80
N GLN A 16 20.97 -4.03 -3.21
CA GLN A 16 21.65 -5.12 -3.92
C GLN A 16 20.67 -6.13 -4.53
N THR A 17 19.58 -6.41 -3.81
CA THR A 17 18.64 -7.48 -4.18
C THR A 17 17.49 -7.00 -5.07
N LEU A 18 16.94 -5.82 -4.81
CA LEU A 18 15.67 -5.36 -5.42
C LEU A 18 15.82 -4.20 -6.38
N LEU A 19 16.96 -3.46 -6.35
CA LEU A 19 17.07 -2.25 -7.16
C LEU A 19 16.93 -2.53 -8.65
N GLU A 20 17.73 -3.42 -9.20
CA GLU A 20 17.73 -3.73 -10.63
C GLU A 20 16.37 -4.30 -11.11
N PRO A 21 15.80 -5.35 -10.47
CA PRO A 21 14.49 -5.87 -10.86
C PRO A 21 13.37 -4.83 -10.85
N LEU A 22 13.33 -3.97 -9.83
CA LEU A 22 12.28 -2.97 -9.70
C LEU A 22 12.46 -1.77 -10.63
N LEU A 23 13.70 -1.38 -10.93
CA LEU A 23 13.98 -0.39 -11.98
C LEU A 23 13.46 -0.85 -13.35
N LYS A 24 13.63 -2.13 -13.71
CA LYS A 24 13.15 -2.71 -14.97
C LYS A 24 11.63 -2.60 -15.13
N VAL A 25 10.88 -2.57 -14.04
CA VAL A 25 9.41 -2.41 -14.05
C VAL A 25 8.96 -0.99 -13.69
N GLY A 26 9.85 -0.02 -13.77
CA GLY A 26 9.57 1.42 -13.70
C GLY A 26 9.59 2.04 -12.31
N PHE A 27 9.92 1.30 -11.25
CA PHE A 27 10.09 1.89 -9.93
C PHE A 27 11.38 2.68 -9.81
N LYS A 28 11.38 3.71 -8.95
CA LYS A 28 12.55 4.50 -8.55
C LYS A 28 12.78 4.32 -7.06
N TRP A 29 14.01 4.06 -6.67
CA TRP A 29 14.38 3.94 -5.26
C TRP A 29 14.49 5.31 -4.60
N LYS A 30 13.82 5.49 -3.47
CA LYS A 30 13.89 6.66 -2.60
C LYS A 30 14.58 6.29 -1.30
N LYS A 31 15.91 6.29 -1.32
CA LYS A 31 16.76 5.82 -0.21
C LYS A 31 16.44 6.44 1.16
N GLY A 32 16.11 7.74 1.20
CA GLY A 32 15.79 8.44 2.44
C GLY A 32 14.56 7.88 3.16
N SER A 33 13.53 7.51 2.41
CA SER A 33 12.26 6.97 2.91
C SER A 33 12.14 5.45 2.78
N MET A 34 13.21 4.76 2.38
CA MET A 34 13.24 3.29 2.16
C MET A 34 12.04 2.80 1.36
N ARG A 35 11.78 3.40 0.20
CA ARG A 35 10.66 3.02 -0.66
C ARG A 35 11.04 2.96 -2.12
N PHE A 36 10.42 2.02 -2.82
CA PHE A 36 10.31 2.06 -4.27
C PHE A 36 9.01 2.74 -4.66
N GLN A 37 9.06 3.63 -5.64
CA GLN A 37 7.89 4.39 -6.10
C GLN A 37 7.88 4.50 -7.61
N ARG A 38 6.69 4.37 -8.22
CA ARG A 38 6.45 4.67 -9.64
C ARG A 38 5.07 5.30 -9.83
N ASN A 39 4.88 5.98 -10.96
CA ASN A 39 3.54 6.32 -11.45
C ASN A 39 3.16 5.32 -12.54
N LYS A 40 1.98 4.75 -12.46
CA LYS A 40 1.45 3.82 -13.46
C LYS A 40 -0.06 3.93 -13.54
N GLY A 41 -0.56 4.25 -14.76
CA GLY A 41 -1.97 4.54 -14.95
C GLY A 41 -2.43 5.73 -14.09
N ASP A 42 -3.50 5.52 -13.35
CA ASP A 42 -4.15 6.57 -12.55
C ASP A 42 -3.51 6.76 -11.17
N PHE A 43 -2.51 5.94 -10.82
CA PHE A 43 -1.99 5.86 -9.45
C PHE A 43 -0.48 6.10 -9.35
N SER A 44 -0.08 6.70 -8.23
CA SER A 44 1.28 6.59 -7.71
C SER A 44 1.37 5.37 -6.80
N GLN A 45 2.24 4.43 -7.14
CA GLN A 45 2.41 3.14 -6.47
C GLN A 45 3.70 3.14 -5.67
N SER A 46 3.64 2.73 -4.41
CA SER A 46 4.82 2.67 -3.53
C SER A 46 4.89 1.33 -2.78
N ILE A 47 6.11 0.80 -2.65
CA ILE A 47 6.49 -0.33 -1.80
C ILE A 47 7.42 0.25 -0.74
N LEU A 48 6.98 0.28 0.53
CA LEU A 48 7.70 0.90 1.64
C LEU A 48 8.24 -0.19 2.56
N PHE A 49 9.50 -0.05 2.93
CA PHE A 49 10.18 -0.97 3.84
C PHE A 49 10.37 -0.33 5.20
N PHE A 50 10.01 -1.07 6.23
CA PHE A 50 10.24 -0.66 7.61
C PHE A 50 11.13 -1.68 8.31
N LEU A 51 12.08 -1.19 9.07
CA LEU A 51 12.88 -1.96 10.00
C LEU A 51 12.68 -1.37 11.39
N SER A 52 11.99 -2.12 12.23
CA SER A 52 11.71 -1.77 13.62
C SER A 52 12.73 -2.44 14.54
N PRO A 53 12.97 -1.89 15.75
CA PRO A 53 13.76 -2.57 16.76
C PRO A 53 13.04 -3.82 17.28
N ILE A 54 13.76 -4.66 18.02
CA ILE A 54 13.21 -5.83 18.72
C ILE A 54 12.01 -5.41 19.57
N LYS A 55 10.88 -6.12 19.43
CA LYS A 55 9.63 -5.82 20.13
C LYS A 55 9.39 -6.68 21.37
N TYR A 56 9.99 -7.87 21.42
CA TYR A 56 9.74 -8.87 22.46
C TYR A 56 11.02 -9.24 23.20
N TYR A 57 10.94 -9.48 24.50
CA TYR A 57 12.10 -9.77 25.34
C TYR A 57 12.77 -11.14 25.05
N ASP A 58 12.01 -12.07 24.54
CA ASP A 58 12.43 -13.45 24.19
C ASP A 58 12.74 -13.61 22.71
N ASP A 59 12.74 -12.50 21.96
CA ASP A 59 12.97 -12.48 20.54
C ASP A 59 14.46 -12.39 20.23
N GLU A 60 15.05 -13.45 19.69
CA GLU A 60 16.46 -13.49 19.25
C GLU A 60 16.72 -12.65 17.99
N SER A 61 15.69 -12.03 17.41
CA SER A 61 15.83 -11.21 16.21
C SER A 61 16.67 -9.96 16.45
N ILE A 62 17.38 -9.51 15.42
CA ILE A 62 18.10 -8.23 15.40
C ILE A 62 17.19 -7.06 15.01
N GLY A 63 15.97 -7.34 14.58
CA GLY A 63 14.94 -6.38 14.19
C GLY A 63 13.78 -7.03 13.48
N HIS A 64 12.75 -6.25 13.17
CA HIS A 64 11.52 -6.69 12.52
C HIS A 64 11.34 -5.94 11.21
N ILE A 65 11.21 -6.68 10.10
CA ILE A 65 10.97 -6.14 8.76
C ILE A 65 9.49 -6.25 8.45
N THR A 66 8.88 -5.15 8.08
CA THR A 66 7.52 -5.10 7.53
C THR A 66 7.50 -4.32 6.22
N ILE A 67 6.56 -4.63 5.35
CA ILE A 67 6.41 -4.00 4.04
C ILE A 67 4.98 -3.47 3.93
N MET A 68 4.86 -2.19 3.58
CA MET A 68 3.58 -1.56 3.30
C MET A 68 3.46 -1.26 1.81
N ILE A 69 2.28 -1.47 1.28
CA ILE A 69 1.91 -1.12 -0.09
C ILE A 69 1.01 0.10 -0.03
N ARG A 70 1.37 1.11 -0.81
CA ARG A 70 0.60 2.34 -0.88
C ARG A 70 0.26 2.69 -2.33
N LEU A 71 -1.01 2.97 -2.57
CA LEU A 71 -1.50 3.61 -3.78
C LEU A 71 -2.00 5.00 -3.42
N ASP A 72 -1.51 6.00 -4.13
CA ASP A 72 -1.96 7.39 -4.01
C ASP A 72 -2.73 7.79 -5.26
N ALA A 73 -3.89 8.40 -5.07
CA ALA A 73 -4.77 8.92 -6.10
C ALA A 73 -5.33 10.29 -5.68
N PRO A 74 -4.55 11.38 -5.75
CA PRO A 74 -4.91 12.67 -5.17
C PRO A 74 -6.27 13.21 -5.63
N LYS A 75 -6.63 13.01 -6.89
CA LYS A 75 -7.94 13.46 -7.42
C LYS A 75 -9.11 12.69 -6.78
N ILE A 76 -8.94 11.38 -6.58
CA ILE A 76 -9.98 10.54 -5.96
C ILE A 76 -10.15 10.92 -4.48
N THR A 77 -9.04 11.05 -3.75
CA THR A 77 -9.09 11.41 -2.32
C THR A 77 -9.59 12.84 -2.11
N GLU A 78 -9.31 13.76 -3.03
CA GLU A 78 -9.85 15.13 -3.01
C GLU A 78 -11.38 15.12 -3.16
N ILE A 79 -11.92 14.43 -4.16
CA ILE A 79 -13.37 14.30 -4.37
C ILE A 79 -14.02 13.62 -3.17
N ALA A 80 -13.46 12.50 -2.68
CA ALA A 80 -13.97 11.79 -1.53
C ALA A 80 -13.96 12.66 -0.26
N THR A 81 -12.95 13.51 -0.08
CA THR A 81 -12.87 14.50 1.01
C THR A 81 -13.98 15.53 0.91
N GLN A 82 -14.27 16.05 -0.30
CA GLN A 82 -15.36 16.97 -0.54
C GLN A 82 -16.72 16.31 -0.26
N LEU A 83 -16.92 15.08 -0.71
CA LEU A 83 -18.13 14.30 -0.43
C LEU A 83 -18.34 14.05 1.07
N LYS A 84 -17.26 13.87 1.82
CA LYS A 84 -17.28 13.72 3.29
C LYS A 84 -17.71 15.02 3.99
N GLY A 85 -17.70 16.16 3.31
CA GLY A 85 -17.94 17.46 3.94
C GLY A 85 -16.82 17.91 4.89
N ALA A 86 -15.59 17.45 4.65
CA ALA A 86 -14.45 17.79 5.49
C ALA A 86 -14.15 19.30 5.46
N ASN A 87 -14.19 19.95 6.63
CA ASN A 87 -14.00 21.39 6.77
C ASN A 87 -12.57 21.77 7.13
N ASN A 88 -11.71 20.79 7.38
CA ASN A 88 -10.32 21.01 7.76
C ASN A 88 -9.43 19.83 7.28
N LYS A 89 -8.10 20.06 7.30
CA LYS A 89 -7.11 19.06 6.83
C LYS A 89 -7.04 17.77 7.65
N PHE A 90 -7.55 17.75 8.89
CA PHE A 90 -7.53 16.56 9.75
C PHE A 90 -8.68 15.61 9.41
N ASP A 91 -9.73 16.12 8.77
CA ASP A 91 -10.88 15.33 8.32
C ASP A 91 -10.69 14.83 6.89
N ALA A 92 -9.65 15.31 6.20
CA ALA A 92 -9.38 14.94 4.81
C ALA A 92 -9.04 13.45 4.67
N ILE A 93 -9.46 12.86 3.56
CA ILE A 93 -9.03 11.53 3.14
C ILE A 93 -7.73 11.71 2.35
N ASP A 94 -6.59 11.48 3.01
CA ASP A 94 -5.25 11.72 2.45
C ASP A 94 -4.59 10.47 1.86
N THR A 95 -5.19 9.32 2.07
CA THR A 95 -4.65 8.03 1.63
C THR A 95 -5.71 7.22 0.90
N PHE A 96 -5.38 6.73 -0.29
CA PHE A 96 -6.27 5.87 -1.06
C PHE A 96 -6.17 4.42 -0.59
N ILE A 97 -5.00 3.79 -0.71
CA ILE A 97 -4.69 2.46 -0.14
C ILE A 97 -3.35 2.55 0.59
N ASN A 98 -3.29 2.07 1.83
CA ASN A 98 -2.06 1.93 2.59
C ASN A 98 -2.17 0.73 3.53
N VAL A 99 -1.73 -0.43 3.07
CA VAL A 99 -1.92 -1.72 3.75
C VAL A 99 -0.62 -2.51 3.84
N ASP A 100 -0.55 -3.45 4.79
CA ASP A 100 0.52 -4.45 4.84
C ASP A 100 0.58 -5.27 3.54
N ALA A 101 1.79 -5.65 3.15
CA ALA A 101 2.02 -6.40 1.91
C ALA A 101 1.26 -7.73 1.88
N GLY A 102 1.11 -8.43 3.00
CA GLY A 102 0.35 -9.66 3.08
C GLY A 102 -1.15 -9.42 2.87
N ILE A 103 -1.71 -8.40 3.54
CA ILE A 103 -3.11 -7.99 3.34
C ILE A 103 -3.34 -7.60 1.87
N PHE A 104 -2.41 -6.85 1.28
CA PHE A 104 -2.51 -6.42 -0.13
C PHE A 104 -2.62 -7.58 -1.12
N VAL A 105 -2.05 -8.74 -0.80
CA VAL A 105 -2.12 -9.96 -1.62
C VAL A 105 -3.13 -10.99 -1.11
N GLY A 106 -4.02 -10.60 -0.20
CA GLY A 106 -5.13 -11.44 0.26
C GLY A 106 -4.75 -12.47 1.32
N THR A 107 -3.69 -12.20 2.08
CA THR A 107 -3.27 -13.05 3.20
C THR A 107 -3.33 -12.29 4.54
N HIS A 108 -2.60 -12.74 5.54
CA HIS A 108 -2.45 -12.05 6.82
C HIS A 108 -1.24 -11.10 6.79
N THR A 109 -1.12 -10.23 7.79
CA THR A 109 0.04 -9.37 8.00
C THR A 109 1.34 -10.16 8.01
N LEU A 110 2.33 -9.70 7.24
CA LEU A 110 3.64 -10.33 7.12
C LEU A 110 4.70 -9.55 7.90
N GLU A 111 5.45 -10.30 8.70
CA GLU A 111 6.60 -9.79 9.44
C GLU A 111 7.76 -10.78 9.33
N TRP A 112 8.95 -10.30 9.01
CA TRP A 112 10.17 -11.11 8.99
C TRP A 112 11.07 -10.69 10.14
N ARG A 113 11.63 -11.67 10.84
CA ARG A 113 12.44 -11.52 12.06
C ARG A 113 13.83 -12.09 11.85
N PRO A 114 14.76 -11.33 11.22
CA PRO A 114 16.12 -11.80 11.03
C PRO A 114 16.86 -11.94 12.37
N THR A 115 17.61 -13.01 12.55
CA THR A 115 18.44 -13.28 13.72
C THR A 115 19.90 -12.84 13.55
N SER A 116 20.32 -12.62 12.30
CA SER A 116 21.64 -12.12 11.93
C SER A 116 21.59 -11.31 10.65
N ILE A 117 22.71 -10.67 10.27
CA ILE A 117 22.81 -9.96 8.98
C ILE A 117 22.72 -10.94 7.80
N ASP A 118 23.38 -12.11 7.91
CA ASP A 118 23.34 -13.12 6.86
C ASP A 118 21.92 -13.66 6.70
N ASN A 119 21.22 -13.95 7.79
CA ASN A 119 19.83 -14.37 7.77
C ASN A 119 18.91 -13.26 7.22
N MET A 120 19.18 -11.99 7.51
CA MET A 120 18.46 -10.88 6.90
C MET A 120 18.60 -10.87 5.38
N ASN A 121 19.82 -11.08 4.85
CA ASN A 121 20.08 -11.15 3.43
C ASN A 121 19.35 -12.34 2.78
N GLU A 122 19.39 -13.51 3.44
CA GLU A 122 18.64 -14.71 3.00
C GLU A 122 17.14 -14.46 2.95
N LEU A 123 16.55 -13.84 3.99
CA LEU A 123 15.12 -13.50 4.02
C LEU A 123 14.74 -12.53 2.90
N ILE A 124 15.59 -11.54 2.62
CA ILE A 124 15.35 -10.58 1.53
C ILE A 124 15.39 -11.31 0.18
N GLU A 125 16.39 -12.16 -0.07
CA GLU A 125 16.55 -12.85 -1.36
C GLU A 125 15.47 -13.93 -1.57
N ASN A 126 15.21 -14.77 -0.55
CA ASN A 126 14.42 -15.97 -0.70
C ASN A 126 12.92 -15.79 -0.38
N ASN A 127 12.53 -14.76 0.38
CA ASN A 127 11.15 -14.52 0.78
C ASN A 127 10.61 -13.19 0.25
N ILE A 128 11.31 -12.09 0.53
CA ILE A 128 10.82 -10.74 0.23
C ILE A 128 10.86 -10.46 -1.29
N LYS A 129 11.97 -10.79 -1.93
CA LYS A 129 12.12 -10.57 -3.38
C LYS A 129 11.11 -11.37 -4.21
N PRO A 130 10.91 -12.68 -4.00
CA PRO A 130 9.87 -13.43 -4.71
C PRO A 130 8.46 -12.87 -4.46
N LEU A 131 8.12 -12.52 -3.23
CA LEU A 131 6.84 -11.91 -2.89
C LEU A 131 6.62 -10.61 -3.70
N ILE A 132 7.63 -9.74 -3.71
CA ILE A 132 7.54 -8.46 -4.41
C ILE A 132 7.43 -8.67 -5.92
N ILE A 133 8.35 -9.45 -6.51
CA ILE A 133 8.47 -9.55 -7.96
C ILE A 133 7.34 -10.42 -8.55
N ASN A 134 7.01 -11.53 -7.90
CA ASN A 134 6.08 -12.51 -8.47
C ASN A 134 4.61 -12.29 -8.04
N THR A 135 4.37 -11.47 -7.01
CA THR A 135 3.01 -11.27 -6.49
C THR A 135 2.64 -9.78 -6.41
N ILE A 136 3.38 -8.98 -5.63
CA ILE A 136 3.03 -7.57 -5.40
C ILE A 136 3.09 -6.74 -6.69
N VAL A 137 4.16 -6.87 -7.48
CA VAL A 137 4.30 -6.11 -8.74
C VAL A 137 3.22 -6.48 -9.77
N PRO A 138 2.90 -7.76 -10.02
CA PRO A 138 1.74 -8.13 -10.84
C PRO A 138 0.41 -7.57 -10.32
N THR A 139 0.13 -7.68 -9.03
CA THR A 139 -1.08 -7.12 -8.41
C THR A 139 -1.16 -5.60 -8.57
N LEU A 140 -0.05 -4.87 -8.35
CA LEU A 140 0.04 -3.43 -8.62
C LEU A 140 -0.16 -3.10 -10.11
N ASN A 141 0.29 -3.97 -11.03
CA ASN A 141 0.03 -3.80 -12.44
C ASN A 141 -1.45 -3.91 -12.76
N ASN A 142 -2.15 -4.88 -12.19
CA ASN A 142 -3.59 -5.05 -12.36
C ASN A 142 -4.36 -3.85 -11.78
N ARG A 143 -3.91 -3.29 -10.64
CA ARG A 143 -4.49 -2.10 -9.99
C ARG A 143 -3.88 -0.80 -10.50
N SER A 144 -3.69 -0.67 -11.82
CA SER A 144 -3.13 0.54 -12.43
C SER A 144 -4.19 1.48 -13.02
N SER A 145 -5.47 1.07 -13.03
CA SER A 145 -6.60 1.89 -13.50
C SER A 145 -7.71 1.96 -12.47
N VAL A 146 -8.46 3.05 -12.49
CA VAL A 146 -9.65 3.25 -11.64
C VAL A 146 -10.65 2.10 -11.85
N GLN A 147 -10.87 1.67 -13.10
CA GLN A 147 -11.81 0.59 -13.39
C GLN A 147 -11.43 -0.73 -12.70
N ASN A 148 -10.15 -1.09 -12.71
CA ASN A 148 -9.71 -2.34 -12.08
C ASN A 148 -9.89 -2.30 -10.56
N VAL A 149 -9.65 -1.14 -9.93
CA VAL A 149 -9.88 -0.97 -8.49
C VAL A 149 -11.37 -0.98 -8.15
N LEU A 150 -12.23 -0.42 -9.02
CA LEU A 150 -13.68 -0.53 -8.87
C LEU A 150 -14.17 -1.97 -8.97
N ASN A 151 -13.62 -2.77 -9.88
CA ASN A 151 -13.95 -4.19 -9.98
C ASN A 151 -13.60 -4.94 -8.68
N ASP A 152 -12.45 -4.63 -8.05
CA ASP A 152 -12.09 -5.20 -6.75
C ASP A 152 -13.11 -4.78 -5.67
N PHE A 153 -13.53 -3.52 -5.65
CA PHE A 153 -14.56 -3.02 -4.74
C PHE A 153 -15.92 -3.72 -4.94
N GLU A 154 -16.37 -3.88 -6.18
CA GLU A 154 -17.62 -4.56 -6.53
C GLU A 154 -17.61 -6.05 -6.15
N ASN A 155 -16.45 -6.69 -6.19
CA ASN A 155 -16.27 -8.08 -5.78
C ASN A 155 -16.08 -8.27 -4.26
N SER A 156 -16.31 -7.21 -3.47
CA SER A 156 -16.19 -7.21 -2.00
C SER A 156 -14.80 -7.62 -1.50
N GLU A 157 -13.75 -7.24 -2.21
CA GLU A 157 -12.37 -7.38 -1.76
C GLU A 157 -12.02 -6.27 -0.73
N ASP A 158 -12.85 -6.14 0.31
CA ASP A 158 -12.80 -5.06 1.31
C ASP A 158 -11.45 -4.97 2.05
N TYR A 159 -10.73 -6.08 2.15
CA TYR A 159 -9.41 -6.11 2.80
C TYR A 159 -8.35 -5.23 2.09
N LEU A 160 -8.59 -4.87 0.83
CA LEU A 160 -7.70 -3.98 0.08
C LEU A 160 -7.75 -2.55 0.55
N PHE A 161 -8.87 -2.16 1.12
CA PHE A 161 -9.11 -0.82 1.60
C PHE A 161 -9.02 -0.86 3.13
N ALA A 162 -7.84 -0.58 3.69
CA ALA A 162 -7.64 -0.53 5.16
C ALA A 162 -8.37 0.65 5.83
N ASN A 163 -9.39 1.18 5.17
CA ASN A 163 -10.24 2.28 5.61
C ASN A 163 -11.55 1.75 6.22
N SER A 164 -12.30 2.60 6.89
CA SER A 164 -13.68 2.27 7.28
C SER A 164 -14.56 2.03 6.05
N LYS A 165 -15.66 1.28 6.22
CA LYS A 165 -16.63 1.05 5.13
C LYS A 165 -17.15 2.35 4.54
N GLU A 166 -17.36 3.38 5.36
CA GLU A 166 -17.78 4.71 4.95
C GLU A 166 -16.75 5.37 4.02
N VAL A 167 -15.47 5.38 4.42
CA VAL A 167 -14.38 5.94 3.59
C VAL A 167 -14.24 5.18 2.29
N ASN A 168 -14.35 3.86 2.30
CA ASN A 168 -14.32 3.03 1.10
C ASN A 168 -15.46 3.36 0.15
N ALA A 169 -16.68 3.56 0.67
CA ALA A 169 -17.84 3.99 -0.12
C ALA A 169 -17.60 5.37 -0.75
N LEU A 170 -17.08 6.34 0.01
CA LEU A 170 -16.75 7.67 -0.52
C LEU A 170 -15.69 7.61 -1.63
N LEU A 171 -14.67 6.76 -1.47
CA LEU A 171 -13.66 6.54 -2.51
C LEU A 171 -14.25 5.89 -3.77
N ALA A 172 -15.15 4.91 -3.60
CA ALA A 172 -15.85 4.27 -4.72
C ALA A 172 -16.75 5.27 -5.46
N ILE A 173 -17.53 6.09 -4.74
CA ILE A 173 -18.36 7.16 -5.33
C ILE A 173 -17.48 8.14 -6.10
N ALA A 174 -16.33 8.56 -5.55
CA ALA A 174 -15.39 9.45 -6.24
C ALA A 174 -14.84 8.84 -7.53
N MET A 175 -14.54 7.54 -7.53
CA MET A 175 -14.07 6.80 -8.70
C MET A 175 -15.15 6.71 -9.80
N TYR A 176 -16.40 6.35 -9.44
CA TYR A 176 -17.52 6.33 -10.39
C TYR A 176 -17.80 7.72 -10.96
N TYR A 177 -17.76 8.75 -10.11
CA TYR A 177 -17.93 10.14 -10.56
C TYR A 177 -16.87 10.54 -11.60
N MET A 178 -15.59 10.21 -11.37
CA MET A 178 -14.52 10.47 -12.32
C MET A 178 -14.69 9.76 -13.66
N GLN A 179 -15.37 8.60 -13.68
CA GLN A 179 -15.71 7.86 -14.88
C GLN A 179 -17.05 8.28 -15.52
N ASN A 180 -17.70 9.30 -14.94
CA ASN A 180 -19.03 9.75 -15.35
C ASN A 180 -20.12 8.65 -15.22
N ASP A 181 -19.90 7.68 -14.34
CA ASP A 181 -20.83 6.61 -14.01
C ASP A 181 -21.70 6.99 -12.81
N ILE A 182 -22.63 7.91 -13.05
CA ILE A 182 -23.55 8.42 -12.02
C ILE A 182 -24.52 7.35 -11.51
N ALA A 183 -24.84 6.34 -12.32
CA ALA A 183 -25.76 5.29 -11.94
C ALA A 183 -25.15 4.42 -10.82
N ASN A 184 -23.92 3.95 -10.97
CA ASN A 184 -23.24 3.16 -9.94
C ASN A 184 -22.84 4.02 -8.73
N ALA A 185 -22.47 5.29 -8.89
CA ALA A 185 -22.28 6.20 -7.77
C ALA A 185 -23.54 6.28 -6.88
N LYS A 186 -24.72 6.47 -7.47
CA LYS A 186 -26.00 6.49 -6.74
C LYS A 186 -26.31 5.16 -6.07
N LYS A 187 -25.99 4.02 -6.70
CA LYS A 187 -26.17 2.69 -6.09
C LYS A 187 -25.36 2.57 -4.80
N VAL A 188 -24.09 2.98 -4.80
CA VAL A 188 -23.24 2.96 -3.60
C VAL A 188 -23.80 3.89 -2.51
N ILE A 189 -24.24 5.11 -2.85
CA ILE A 189 -24.89 6.03 -1.90
C ILE A 189 -26.08 5.36 -1.20
N ASN A 190 -26.96 4.73 -1.97
CA ASN A 190 -28.15 4.08 -1.43
C ASN A 190 -27.81 2.87 -0.55
N GLU A 191 -26.81 2.08 -0.93
CA GLU A 191 -26.41 0.88 -0.21
C GLU A 191 -25.73 1.18 1.14
N PHE A 192 -24.90 2.20 1.19
CA PHE A 192 -24.11 2.55 2.38
C PHE A 192 -24.73 3.64 3.24
N GLY A 193 -25.91 4.17 2.86
CA GLY A 193 -26.63 5.16 3.70
C GLY A 193 -25.89 6.50 3.84
N VAL A 194 -25.03 6.86 2.90
CA VAL A 194 -24.26 8.13 2.92
C VAL A 194 -25.13 9.34 2.56
N MET A 195 -26.40 9.32 2.97
CA MET A 195 -27.47 10.19 2.46
C MET A 195 -27.62 11.54 3.16
N ASP A 196 -26.84 11.88 4.18
CA ASP A 196 -26.94 13.18 4.85
C ASP A 196 -25.94 14.23 4.30
N ILE A 197 -25.39 14.01 3.11
CA ILE A 197 -24.31 14.83 2.55
C ILE A 197 -24.77 15.74 1.39
N TRP A 198 -26.10 15.73 1.01
CA TRP A 198 -26.63 16.60 -0.07
C TRP A 198 -27.69 17.57 0.43
#